data_316ae50d1d2cd32d858e18a3926ac9ea
#
_entry.id   316ae50d1d2cd32d858e18a3926ac9ea
#
_cell.length_a   1.000
_cell.length_b   1.000
_cell.length_c   1.000
_cell.angle_alpha   90.00
_cell.angle_beta   90.00
_cell.angle_gamma   90.00
#
_symmetry.space_group_name_H-M   'P 1'
#
loop_
_entity.id
_entity.type
_entity.pdbx_description
1 polymer ?
#
loop_
_entity_poly.entity_id
_entity_poly.type
_entity_poly.pdbx_seq_one_letter_code
_entity_poly.pdbx_strand_id
1 'polypeptide(L)'
;MNKLLSFFITILLACISTSASAQRTLINFDEGWKFHFGNAADPAKDFGCGTEYFNYLTKANSIHNNGPYSLKFDDKDWKSVDLPHDFVVDLPYDSVASHSHGYKAVGYKFPENSVGWYRKTFHVDKEDEGKHIELIFDGIFRASRVWVNGFYCGGEESGYLSQEYDITDYLKFGEDNVVCVRTDATMEEGWFYEGAGIYRHVWLNKTDRVHVKTWGTAVWANFNADFSQATLHITAQVMDNIIPAKGYTLRHTLLDAEGRPVASTQTETMQVEKPHLWSTTDPYLYQVKTDVLVGGKVVDTYLTTTGIRHIAFDKDRGFL
;
A
#
# COMPACT_ATOMS: atom_id res chain seq x y z
N MET A 1 70.76 8.80 31.24
CA MET A 1 70.71 7.87 30.09
C MET A 1 69.29 7.28 30.03
N ASN A 2 68.37 8.05 29.44
CA ASN A 2 66.94 7.72 29.40
C ASN A 2 66.57 7.13 28.05
N LYS A 3 66.12 5.88 28.05
CA LYS A 3 65.52 5.26 26.88
C LYS A 3 64.02 5.60 26.85
N LEU A 4 63.67 6.43 25.90
CA LEU A 4 62.25 6.66 25.55
C LEU A 4 61.71 5.42 24.82
N LEU A 5 60.73 4.79 25.44
CA LEU A 5 59.95 3.70 24.85
C LEU A 5 58.79 4.33 24.08
N SER A 6 58.90 4.32 22.74
CA SER A 6 57.83 4.81 21.86
C SER A 6 56.77 3.73 21.72
N PHE A 7 55.59 3.99 22.27
CA PHE A 7 54.41 3.12 22.15
C PHE A 7 53.62 3.50 20.90
N PHE A 8 53.75 2.74 19.82
CA PHE A 8 52.90 2.86 18.66
C PHE A 8 51.57 2.17 18.94
N ILE A 9 50.53 2.97 19.20
CA ILE A 9 49.15 2.50 19.23
C ILE A 9 48.67 2.47 17.77
N THR A 10 48.64 1.28 17.17
CA THR A 10 47.97 1.06 15.89
C THR A 10 46.46 0.96 16.14
N ILE A 11 45.74 2.08 15.89
CA ILE A 11 44.30 2.08 15.87
C ILE A 11 43.87 1.34 14.59
N LEU A 12 43.45 0.10 14.74
CA LEU A 12 42.79 -0.68 13.71
C LEU A 12 41.38 -0.10 13.56
N LEU A 13 41.17 0.83 12.64
CA LEU A 13 39.83 1.29 12.24
C LEU A 13 39.19 0.12 11.49
N ALA A 14 38.44 -0.70 12.21
CA ALA A 14 37.51 -1.63 11.60
C ALA A 14 36.41 -0.80 10.91
N CYS A 15 36.56 -0.58 9.60
CA CYS A 15 35.44 -0.14 8.77
C CYS A 15 34.36 -1.22 8.83
N ILE A 16 33.46 -1.10 9.79
CA ILE A 16 32.17 -1.80 9.73
C ILE A 16 31.44 -1.14 8.57
N SER A 17 31.64 -1.69 7.36
CA SER A 17 30.73 -1.45 6.26
C SER A 17 29.37 -2.04 6.69
N THR A 18 28.55 -1.23 7.31
CA THR A 18 27.11 -1.50 7.37
C THR A 18 26.64 -1.51 5.93
N SER A 19 26.65 -2.70 5.32
CA SER A 19 25.88 -2.92 4.11
C SER A 19 24.45 -2.54 4.50
N ALA A 20 23.97 -1.38 4.08
CA ALA A 20 22.56 -1.06 4.13
C ALA A 20 21.87 -2.18 3.36
N SER A 21 21.36 -3.17 4.09
CA SER A 21 20.48 -4.18 3.52
C SER A 21 19.34 -3.39 2.90
N ALA A 22 19.02 -3.64 1.65
CA ALA A 22 17.87 -3.04 0.98
C ALA A 22 16.59 -3.62 1.61
N GLN A 23 16.35 -3.21 2.85
CA GLN A 23 15.18 -3.62 3.60
C GLN A 23 13.97 -2.86 3.06
N ARG A 24 12.85 -3.54 2.95
CA ARG A 24 11.56 -2.92 2.62
C ARG A 24 11.33 -1.70 3.50
N THR A 25 10.93 -0.60 2.90
CA THR A 25 10.57 0.62 3.61
C THR A 25 9.15 1.01 3.24
N LEU A 26 8.26 1.00 4.23
CA LEU A 26 6.87 1.42 4.08
C LEU A 26 6.72 2.80 4.73
N ILE A 27 6.47 3.82 3.92
CA ILE A 27 6.40 5.21 4.34
C ILE A 27 4.93 5.63 4.33
N ASN A 28 4.44 6.15 5.46
CA ASN A 28 3.12 6.81 5.49
C ASN A 28 3.14 8.00 4.55
N PHE A 29 2.14 8.08 3.68
CA PHE A 29 2.09 9.06 2.59
C PHE A 29 0.90 10.01 2.70
N ASP A 30 0.28 10.08 3.87
CA ASP A 30 -0.99 10.77 4.13
C ASP A 30 -0.91 12.30 4.14
N GLU A 31 0.21 12.87 4.54
CA GLU A 31 0.35 14.32 4.73
C GLU A 31 0.59 15.07 3.42
N GLY A 32 0.18 16.34 3.36
CA GLY A 32 0.59 17.29 2.32
C GLY A 32 -0.04 17.07 0.95
N TRP A 33 -1.27 16.60 0.90
CA TRP A 33 -2.05 16.55 -0.33
C TRP A 33 -2.73 17.88 -0.65
N LYS A 34 -3.07 18.05 -1.91
CA LYS A 34 -3.92 19.13 -2.43
C LYS A 34 -5.22 18.53 -2.94
N PHE A 35 -6.33 19.20 -2.72
CA PHE A 35 -7.67 18.78 -3.12
C PHE A 35 -8.40 19.88 -3.87
N HIS A 36 -9.13 19.48 -4.93
CA HIS A 36 -10.00 20.37 -5.70
C HIS A 36 -11.21 19.58 -6.23
N PHE A 37 -12.38 20.20 -6.25
CA PHE A 37 -13.53 19.61 -6.91
C PHE A 37 -13.35 19.66 -8.44
N GLY A 38 -13.73 18.57 -9.10
CA GLY A 38 -13.96 18.51 -10.55
C GLY A 38 -15.44 18.71 -10.86
N ASN A 39 -15.89 18.09 -11.96
CA ASN A 39 -17.31 18.11 -12.34
C ASN A 39 -17.67 16.86 -13.14
N ALA A 40 -18.68 16.13 -12.71
CA ALA A 40 -19.06 14.87 -13.35
C ALA A 40 -19.72 15.06 -14.72
N ALA A 41 -20.38 16.19 -14.95
CA ALA A 41 -21.16 16.45 -16.18
C ALA A 41 -20.48 17.39 -17.16
N ASP A 42 -19.61 18.29 -16.70
CA ASP A 42 -18.95 19.31 -17.53
C ASP A 42 -17.44 19.06 -17.59
N PRO A 43 -16.92 18.44 -18.68
CA PRO A 43 -15.50 18.20 -18.84
C PRO A 43 -14.62 19.45 -18.76
N ALA A 44 -15.13 20.62 -19.17
CA ALA A 44 -14.36 21.87 -19.10
C ALA A 44 -14.09 22.28 -17.64
N LYS A 45 -14.97 21.91 -16.71
CA LYS A 45 -14.84 22.11 -15.27
C LYS A 45 -14.17 20.94 -14.54
N ASP A 46 -13.85 19.86 -15.27
CA ASP A 46 -13.17 18.67 -14.77
C ASP A 46 -11.80 18.48 -15.44
N PHE A 47 -11.11 19.57 -15.68
CA PHE A 47 -9.78 19.60 -16.32
C PHE A 47 -9.71 18.87 -17.66
N GLY A 48 -10.80 18.84 -18.41
CA GLY A 48 -10.92 18.16 -19.68
C GLY A 48 -11.30 16.69 -19.59
N CYS A 49 -11.59 16.17 -18.38
CA CYS A 49 -11.95 14.78 -18.17
C CYS A 49 -13.45 14.55 -18.29
N GLY A 50 -14.21 14.77 -17.23
CA GLY A 50 -15.61 14.40 -17.15
C GLY A 50 -15.84 12.88 -17.07
N THR A 51 -16.93 12.45 -16.46
CA THR A 51 -17.21 11.03 -16.21
C THR A 51 -17.36 10.22 -17.50
N GLU A 52 -18.03 10.77 -18.53
CA GLU A 52 -18.30 10.06 -19.79
C GLU A 52 -17.08 9.96 -20.71
N TYR A 53 -16.20 10.96 -20.68
CA TYR A 53 -15.02 11.03 -21.57
C TYR A 53 -13.80 10.31 -21.01
N PHE A 54 -13.87 9.84 -19.80
CA PHE A 54 -12.72 9.35 -19.04
C PHE A 54 -11.98 8.18 -19.72
N ASN A 55 -12.70 7.30 -20.41
CA ASN A 55 -12.18 5.96 -20.71
C ASN A 55 -11.12 5.88 -21.81
N TYR A 56 -11.03 6.81 -22.73
CA TYR A 56 -10.07 6.72 -23.83
C TYR A 56 -9.16 7.95 -23.97
N LEU A 57 -9.73 9.12 -24.14
CA LEU A 57 -8.95 10.32 -24.45
C LEU A 57 -8.07 10.78 -23.30
N THR A 58 -8.53 10.65 -22.07
CA THR A 58 -7.78 11.05 -20.88
C THR A 58 -6.55 10.16 -20.67
N LYS A 59 -6.68 8.84 -20.89
CA LYS A 59 -5.56 7.91 -20.82
C LYS A 59 -4.52 8.17 -21.91
N ALA A 60 -4.98 8.44 -23.14
CA ALA A 60 -4.12 8.64 -24.30
C ALA A 60 -3.36 9.97 -24.27
N ASN A 61 -3.91 11.01 -23.66
CA ASN A 61 -3.38 12.37 -23.71
C ASN A 61 -2.77 12.87 -22.39
N SER A 62 -2.75 12.07 -21.34
CA SER A 62 -2.35 12.52 -20.01
C SER A 62 -0.92 13.10 -19.94
N ILE A 63 0.03 12.56 -20.69
CA ILE A 63 1.42 13.05 -20.73
C ILE A 63 1.61 14.31 -21.57
N HIS A 64 0.69 14.62 -22.49
CA HIS A 64 0.78 15.76 -23.43
C HIS A 64 -0.06 16.96 -23.02
N ASN A 65 -0.83 16.84 -21.97
CA ASN A 65 -1.81 17.82 -21.53
C ASN A 65 -1.32 18.47 -20.21
N ASN A 66 -1.68 19.72 -19.98
CA ASN A 66 -1.33 20.46 -18.77
C ASN A 66 -2.36 20.26 -17.63
N GLY A 67 -3.03 19.10 -17.60
CA GLY A 67 -3.98 18.74 -16.56
C GLY A 67 -3.34 18.48 -15.19
N PRO A 68 -4.15 18.18 -14.18
CA PRO A 68 -3.69 17.99 -12.79
C PRO A 68 -2.60 16.93 -12.60
N TYR A 69 -2.53 15.97 -13.49
CA TYR A 69 -1.52 14.90 -13.50
C TYR A 69 -0.15 15.35 -14.02
N SER A 70 -0.03 16.58 -14.57
CA SER A 70 1.24 17.12 -15.08
C SER A 70 2.07 17.74 -13.96
N LEU A 71 3.41 17.57 -14.04
CA LEU A 71 4.37 18.24 -13.14
C LEU A 71 4.27 19.78 -13.20
N LYS A 72 3.88 20.34 -14.34
CA LYS A 72 3.82 21.79 -14.57
C LYS A 72 2.50 22.42 -14.16
N PHE A 73 1.55 21.61 -13.70
CA PHE A 73 0.25 22.11 -13.27
C PHE A 73 0.38 22.98 -12.03
N ASP A 74 -0.26 24.17 -12.03
CA ASP A 74 -0.28 25.08 -10.88
C ASP A 74 -1.46 24.71 -9.96
N ASP A 75 -1.16 24.15 -8.79
CA ASP A 75 -2.13 23.75 -7.77
C ASP A 75 -2.14 24.65 -6.53
N LYS A 76 -1.58 25.87 -6.65
CA LYS A 76 -1.45 26.78 -5.49
C LYS A 76 -2.80 27.14 -4.85
N ASP A 77 -3.86 27.20 -5.66
CA ASP A 77 -5.22 27.57 -5.23
C ASP A 77 -6.01 26.34 -4.73
N TRP A 78 -5.44 25.14 -4.77
CA TRP A 78 -6.08 23.94 -4.24
C TRP A 78 -6.03 23.89 -2.71
N LYS A 79 -7.10 23.37 -2.10
CA LYS A 79 -7.18 23.17 -0.63
C LYS A 79 -6.10 22.18 -0.18
N SER A 80 -5.30 22.53 0.82
CA SER A 80 -4.41 21.57 1.48
C SER A 80 -5.22 20.65 2.38
N VAL A 81 -4.96 19.34 2.27
CA VAL A 81 -5.61 18.30 3.06
C VAL A 81 -4.60 17.23 3.44
N ASP A 82 -4.83 16.57 4.56
CA ASP A 82 -4.16 15.34 4.94
C ASP A 82 -5.17 14.19 4.86
N LEU A 83 -4.66 12.99 4.62
CA LEU A 83 -5.49 11.78 4.54
C LEU A 83 -5.59 11.11 5.94
N PRO A 84 -6.65 10.38 6.20
CA PRO A 84 -7.86 10.12 5.39
C PRO A 84 -8.70 11.37 5.15
N HIS A 85 -9.24 11.53 3.95
CA HIS A 85 -10.08 12.67 3.60
C HIS A 85 -11.34 12.21 2.85
N ASP A 86 -12.51 12.51 3.43
CA ASP A 86 -13.83 12.33 2.86
C ASP A 86 -14.46 13.69 2.57
N PHE A 87 -14.49 14.09 1.30
CA PHE A 87 -14.97 15.41 0.94
C PHE A 87 -16.50 15.58 1.05
N VAL A 88 -17.23 14.48 1.20
CA VAL A 88 -18.72 14.53 1.32
C VAL A 88 -19.12 15.03 2.71
N VAL A 89 -18.29 14.79 3.73
CA VAL A 89 -18.60 15.21 5.12
C VAL A 89 -18.87 16.71 5.22
N ASP A 90 -18.10 17.54 4.50
CA ASP A 90 -18.19 18.99 4.56
C ASP A 90 -19.29 19.58 3.64
N LEU A 91 -19.93 18.76 2.77
CA LEU A 91 -20.94 19.25 1.84
C LEU A 91 -22.24 19.63 2.59
N PRO A 92 -23.03 20.57 2.04
CA PRO A 92 -24.29 20.96 2.63
C PRO A 92 -25.31 19.83 2.54
N TYR A 93 -26.28 19.90 3.42
CA TYR A 93 -27.45 19.02 3.42
C TYR A 93 -28.43 19.48 2.36
N ASP A 94 -28.98 18.56 1.58
CA ASP A 94 -30.02 18.84 0.60
C ASP A 94 -31.09 17.72 0.59
N SER A 95 -32.36 18.10 0.71
CA SER A 95 -33.48 17.16 0.79
C SER A 95 -33.72 16.36 -0.50
N VAL A 96 -33.15 16.83 -1.64
CA VAL A 96 -33.28 16.12 -2.93
C VAL A 96 -32.06 15.26 -3.22
N ALA A 97 -31.05 15.30 -2.36
CA ALA A 97 -29.88 14.42 -2.45
C ALA A 97 -30.23 12.99 -2.01
N SER A 98 -29.36 12.05 -2.36
CA SER A 98 -29.55 10.65 -2.02
C SER A 98 -29.31 10.37 -0.53
N HIS A 99 -30.10 9.46 0.03
CA HIS A 99 -29.87 8.93 1.38
C HIS A 99 -28.56 8.11 1.45
N SER A 100 -28.09 7.51 0.35
CA SER A 100 -26.84 6.77 0.28
C SER A 100 -25.62 7.65 0.62
N HIS A 101 -25.69 8.92 0.30
CA HIS A 101 -24.69 9.92 0.71
C HIS A 101 -25.12 10.74 1.92
N GLY A 102 -26.04 10.21 2.74
CA GLY A 102 -26.51 10.90 3.95
C GLY A 102 -27.21 12.23 3.65
N TYR A 103 -27.91 12.35 2.52
CA TYR A 103 -28.52 13.59 2.02
C TYR A 103 -27.55 14.75 1.84
N LYS A 104 -26.28 14.47 1.61
CA LYS A 104 -25.30 15.48 1.24
C LYS A 104 -25.41 15.81 -0.25
N ALA A 105 -25.09 17.05 -0.63
CA ALA A 105 -25.21 17.54 -1.99
C ALA A 105 -24.13 16.91 -2.93
N VAL A 106 -24.23 15.61 -3.19
CA VAL A 106 -23.37 14.79 -4.06
C VAL A 106 -24.23 13.80 -4.86
N GLY A 107 -23.71 13.24 -5.93
CA GLY A 107 -24.41 12.35 -6.84
C GLY A 107 -24.87 13.05 -8.14
N TYR A 108 -25.65 12.37 -8.95
CA TYR A 108 -26.08 12.83 -10.29
C TYR A 108 -26.72 14.23 -10.33
N LYS A 109 -27.35 14.65 -9.23
CA LYS A 109 -27.99 15.97 -9.14
C LYS A 109 -27.02 17.09 -8.79
N PHE A 110 -25.81 16.74 -8.36
CA PHE A 110 -24.79 17.67 -7.88
C PHE A 110 -23.42 17.35 -8.53
N PRO A 111 -23.33 17.43 -9.88
CA PRO A 111 -22.12 17.00 -10.58
C PRO A 111 -20.88 17.82 -10.20
N GLU A 112 -21.04 19.05 -9.72
CA GLU A 112 -19.98 19.94 -9.26
C GLU A 112 -19.34 19.53 -7.95
N ASN A 113 -20.00 18.67 -7.16
CA ASN A 113 -19.52 18.19 -5.87
C ASN A 113 -19.21 16.68 -5.87
N SER A 114 -19.33 16.03 -7.02
CA SER A 114 -19.29 14.57 -7.11
C SER A 114 -17.95 14.02 -7.52
N VAL A 115 -17.07 14.87 -8.06
CA VAL A 115 -15.72 14.49 -8.47
C VAL A 115 -14.71 15.20 -7.60
N GLY A 116 -13.77 14.43 -7.04
CA GLY A 116 -12.64 14.94 -6.28
C GLY A 116 -11.32 14.66 -6.99
N TRP A 117 -10.48 15.67 -7.04
CA TRP A 117 -9.11 15.59 -7.53
C TRP A 117 -8.15 15.77 -6.36
N TYR A 118 -7.20 14.85 -6.24
CA TYR A 118 -6.11 14.90 -5.27
C TYR A 118 -4.78 14.98 -6.00
N ARG A 119 -3.86 15.77 -5.46
CA ARG A 119 -2.53 15.92 -6.03
C ARG A 119 -1.50 16.06 -4.92
N LYS A 120 -0.34 15.40 -5.08
CA LYS A 120 0.79 15.54 -4.16
C LYS A 120 2.10 15.54 -4.94
N THR A 121 2.95 16.52 -4.62
CA THR A 121 4.35 16.53 -5.05
C THR A 121 5.19 15.84 -3.99
N PHE A 122 6.11 14.96 -4.40
CA PHE A 122 6.98 14.21 -3.50
C PHE A 122 8.35 13.96 -4.12
N HIS A 123 9.36 13.90 -3.28
CA HIS A 123 10.74 13.62 -3.70
C HIS A 123 11.03 12.12 -3.62
N VAL A 124 11.80 11.61 -4.58
CA VAL A 124 12.37 10.26 -4.55
C VAL A 124 13.88 10.38 -4.66
N ASP A 125 14.58 9.86 -3.67
CA ASP A 125 16.02 9.99 -3.58
C ASP A 125 16.74 9.26 -4.75
N LYS A 126 17.90 9.77 -5.14
CA LYS A 126 18.71 9.15 -6.20
C LYS A 126 19.19 7.76 -5.81
N GLU A 127 19.39 7.50 -4.53
CA GLU A 127 19.80 6.23 -3.95
C GLU A 127 18.73 5.13 -4.07
N ASP A 128 17.48 5.50 -4.35
CA ASP A 128 16.40 4.57 -4.59
C ASP A 128 16.36 4.05 -6.04
N GLU A 129 17.19 4.61 -6.93
CA GLU A 129 17.31 4.12 -8.30
C GLU A 129 17.73 2.65 -8.33
N GLY A 130 16.93 1.84 -9.03
CA GLY A 130 17.12 0.39 -9.08
C GLY A 130 16.28 -0.40 -8.05
N LYS A 131 15.59 0.24 -7.13
CA LYS A 131 14.54 -0.38 -6.30
C LYS A 131 13.23 -0.53 -7.07
N HIS A 132 12.35 -1.36 -6.56
CA HIS A 132 10.95 -1.38 -6.92
C HIS A 132 10.19 -0.43 -5.98
N ILE A 133 9.35 0.44 -6.55
CA ILE A 133 8.58 1.44 -5.79
C ILE A 133 7.14 1.38 -6.21
N GLU A 134 6.26 1.25 -5.22
CA GLU A 134 4.81 1.19 -5.43
C GLU A 134 4.06 2.15 -4.50
N LEU A 135 2.92 2.65 -4.98
CA LEU A 135 1.91 3.32 -4.16
C LEU A 135 0.83 2.31 -3.79
N ILE A 136 0.49 2.28 -2.51
CA ILE A 136 -0.58 1.45 -1.96
C ILE A 136 -1.63 2.37 -1.36
N PHE A 137 -2.87 2.23 -1.84
CA PHE A 137 -4.02 2.93 -1.29
C PHE A 137 -4.87 1.90 -0.54
N ASP A 138 -5.07 2.08 0.74
CA ASP A 138 -5.91 1.20 1.53
C ASP A 138 -7.38 1.30 1.15
N GLY A 139 -7.81 2.43 0.58
CA GLY A 139 -9.14 2.62 0.04
C GLY A 139 -9.36 4.02 -0.55
N ILE A 140 -9.95 4.04 -1.73
CA ILE A 140 -10.43 5.25 -2.41
C ILE A 140 -11.89 5.02 -2.77
N PHE A 141 -12.80 5.83 -2.32
CA PHE A 141 -14.20 5.78 -2.72
C PHE A 141 -14.50 6.93 -3.68
N ARG A 142 -14.87 6.66 -4.93
CA ARG A 142 -14.88 5.43 -5.74
C ARG A 142 -14.45 5.77 -7.17
N ALA A 143 -14.55 4.79 -8.08
CA ALA A 143 -14.22 4.96 -9.51
C ALA A 143 -12.92 5.76 -9.68
N SER A 144 -11.89 5.31 -8.95
CA SER A 144 -10.60 6.00 -8.86
C SER A 144 -9.78 5.87 -10.12
N ARG A 145 -8.95 6.88 -10.38
CA ARG A 145 -7.95 6.89 -11.45
C ARG A 145 -6.69 7.53 -10.91
N VAL A 146 -5.55 6.91 -11.17
CA VAL A 146 -4.25 7.28 -10.61
C VAL A 146 -3.24 7.54 -11.71
N TRP A 147 -2.51 8.63 -11.61
CA TRP A 147 -1.39 8.99 -12.47
C TRP A 147 -0.15 9.33 -11.65
N VAL A 148 1.02 9.04 -12.21
CA VAL A 148 2.31 9.51 -11.71
C VAL A 148 3.05 10.18 -12.86
N ASN A 149 3.50 11.42 -12.67
CA ASN A 149 4.22 12.21 -13.65
C ASN A 149 3.54 12.30 -15.03
N GLY A 150 2.20 12.25 -15.06
CA GLY A 150 1.39 12.26 -16.29
C GLY A 150 1.11 10.89 -16.88
N PHE A 151 1.75 9.83 -16.39
CA PHE A 151 1.48 8.45 -16.81
C PHE A 151 0.30 7.87 -16.04
N TYR A 152 -0.65 7.30 -16.75
CA TYR A 152 -1.78 6.60 -16.16
C TYR A 152 -1.35 5.25 -15.58
N CYS A 153 -1.43 5.10 -14.27
CA CYS A 153 -1.03 3.88 -13.56
C CYS A 153 -2.15 2.85 -13.48
N GLY A 154 -3.40 3.31 -13.44
CA GLY A 154 -4.55 2.43 -13.30
C GLY A 154 -5.74 3.09 -12.62
N GLY A 155 -6.74 2.29 -12.28
CA GLY A 155 -7.90 2.70 -11.52
C GLY A 155 -8.75 1.53 -11.09
N GLU A 156 -9.64 1.77 -10.12
CA GLU A 156 -10.53 0.79 -9.53
C GLU A 156 -11.93 1.38 -9.42
N GLU A 157 -12.94 0.62 -9.82
CA GLU A 157 -14.34 1.06 -9.76
C GLU A 157 -14.92 0.91 -8.34
N SER A 158 -14.50 -0.14 -7.61
CA SER A 158 -14.95 -0.38 -6.26
C SER A 158 -14.33 0.62 -5.27
N GLY A 159 -15.15 1.13 -4.35
CA GLY A 159 -14.68 1.96 -3.26
C GLY A 159 -14.10 1.18 -2.07
N TYR A 160 -14.20 -0.15 -2.06
CA TYR A 160 -13.90 -0.98 -0.89
C TYR A 160 -12.64 -1.84 -1.02
N LEU A 161 -12.01 -1.83 -2.20
CA LEU A 161 -10.77 -2.57 -2.45
C LEU A 161 -9.54 -1.69 -2.19
N SER A 162 -8.51 -2.30 -1.61
CA SER A 162 -7.18 -1.71 -1.60
C SER A 162 -6.57 -1.82 -3.00
N GLN A 163 -5.74 -0.85 -3.36
CA GLN A 163 -5.16 -0.71 -4.70
C GLN A 163 -3.64 -0.62 -4.57
N GLU A 164 -2.90 -1.30 -5.44
CA GLU A 164 -1.45 -1.21 -5.55
C GLU A 164 -1.04 -0.80 -6.98
N TYR A 165 -0.09 0.12 -7.10
CA TYR A 165 0.41 0.60 -8.38
C TYR A 165 1.94 0.60 -8.37
N ASP A 166 2.56 -0.22 -9.21
CA ASP A 166 3.99 -0.11 -9.51
C ASP A 166 4.23 1.20 -10.28
N ILE A 167 4.97 2.09 -9.67
CA ILE A 167 5.28 3.40 -10.23
C ILE A 167 6.74 3.55 -10.63
N THR A 168 7.53 2.50 -10.49
CA THR A 168 8.99 2.50 -10.64
C THR A 168 9.45 3.16 -11.95
N ASP A 169 8.85 2.76 -13.07
CA ASP A 169 9.25 3.23 -14.41
C ASP A 169 8.79 4.67 -14.73
N TYR A 170 7.92 5.23 -13.91
CA TYR A 170 7.40 6.60 -14.09
C TYR A 170 8.13 7.64 -13.25
N LEU A 171 9.01 7.19 -12.33
CA LEU A 171 9.69 8.06 -11.39
C LEU A 171 10.93 8.72 -11.97
N LYS A 172 11.19 9.92 -11.49
CA LYS A 172 12.44 10.66 -11.66
C LYS A 172 13.22 10.59 -10.35
N PHE A 173 14.30 9.84 -10.35
CA PHE A 173 15.14 9.66 -9.16
C PHE A 173 16.04 10.87 -8.94
N GLY A 174 16.09 11.38 -7.71
CA GLY A 174 16.80 12.61 -7.33
C GLY A 174 16.03 13.88 -7.68
N GLU A 175 14.76 13.78 -8.04
CA GLU A 175 13.89 14.89 -8.44
C GLU A 175 12.52 14.79 -7.77
N ASP A 176 11.73 15.87 -7.92
CA ASP A 176 10.34 15.89 -7.54
C ASP A 176 9.46 15.15 -8.56
N ASN A 177 8.50 14.43 -8.03
CA ASN A 177 7.52 13.65 -8.75
C ASN A 177 6.12 14.11 -8.32
N VAL A 178 5.11 13.79 -9.12
CA VAL A 178 3.72 14.12 -8.83
C VAL A 178 2.86 12.87 -8.92
N VAL A 179 2.07 12.61 -7.89
CA VAL A 179 0.92 11.71 -7.97
C VAL A 179 -0.35 12.51 -8.06
N CYS A 180 -1.27 12.06 -8.90
CA CYS A 180 -2.60 12.63 -9.07
C CYS A 180 -3.65 11.54 -9.01
N VAL A 181 -4.74 11.78 -8.29
CA VAL A 181 -5.86 10.85 -8.14
C VAL A 181 -7.15 11.59 -8.44
N ARG A 182 -7.99 11.02 -9.31
CA ARG A 182 -9.37 11.43 -9.52
C ARG A 182 -10.30 10.39 -8.92
N THR A 183 -11.30 10.82 -8.16
CA THR A 183 -12.35 9.97 -7.63
C THR A 183 -13.70 10.48 -8.12
N ASP A 184 -14.67 9.60 -8.34
CA ASP A 184 -15.98 9.96 -8.88
C ASP A 184 -17.08 9.28 -8.07
N ALA A 185 -17.76 10.06 -7.23
CA ALA A 185 -18.86 9.62 -6.38
C ALA A 185 -20.25 9.96 -6.96
N THR A 186 -20.34 10.10 -8.28
CA THR A 186 -21.60 10.39 -8.96
C THR A 186 -22.62 9.26 -8.79
N MET A 187 -22.14 8.00 -8.87
CA MET A 187 -22.96 6.81 -8.72
C MET A 187 -23.14 6.47 -7.24
N GLU A 188 -24.36 6.13 -6.88
CA GLU A 188 -24.77 5.66 -5.56
C GLU A 188 -25.22 4.21 -5.64
N GLU A 189 -24.91 3.39 -4.63
CA GLU A 189 -25.25 1.97 -4.64
C GLU A 189 -25.66 1.39 -3.27
N GLY A 190 -25.33 2.06 -2.18
CA GLY A 190 -25.55 1.57 -0.83
C GLY A 190 -26.84 2.07 -0.17
N TRP A 191 -27.19 1.47 0.96
CA TRP A 191 -28.25 1.91 1.86
C TRP A 191 -27.69 2.56 3.13
N PHE A 192 -26.42 2.88 3.12
CA PHE A 192 -25.66 3.44 4.22
C PHE A 192 -24.81 4.58 3.66
N TYR A 193 -24.23 5.38 4.54
CA TYR A 193 -23.38 6.49 4.16
C TYR A 193 -22.16 5.99 3.38
N GLU A 194 -21.99 6.45 2.14
CA GLU A 194 -20.92 5.99 1.25
C GLU A 194 -19.69 6.90 1.25
N GLY A 195 -19.83 8.18 1.60
CA GLY A 195 -18.72 9.14 1.56
C GLY A 195 -18.12 9.33 0.17
N ALA A 196 -16.95 9.94 0.08
CA ALA A 196 -16.12 9.97 -1.14
C ALA A 196 -14.71 10.53 -0.87
N GLY A 197 -13.73 10.05 -1.62
CA GLY A 197 -12.37 10.53 -1.54
C GLY A 197 -11.35 9.46 -1.20
N ILE A 198 -10.13 9.86 -0.86
CA ILE A 198 -9.12 8.95 -0.32
C ILE A 198 -9.39 8.82 1.18
N TYR A 199 -10.28 7.90 1.54
CA TYR A 199 -10.85 7.80 2.89
C TYR A 199 -10.06 6.90 3.83
N ARG A 200 -8.96 6.30 3.34
CA ARG A 200 -8.02 5.48 4.11
C ARG A 200 -6.59 5.93 3.84
N HIS A 201 -5.62 5.23 4.45
CA HIS A 201 -4.20 5.56 4.34
C HIS A 201 -3.64 5.31 2.95
N VAL A 202 -2.58 6.06 2.65
CA VAL A 202 -1.73 5.86 1.47
C VAL A 202 -0.31 5.57 1.94
N TRP A 203 0.35 4.64 1.26
CA TRP A 203 1.71 4.20 1.57
C TRP A 203 2.58 4.28 0.33
N LEU A 204 3.81 4.74 0.51
CA LEU A 204 4.88 4.60 -0.47
C LEU A 204 5.77 3.45 -0.01
N ASN A 205 5.76 2.34 -0.76
CA ASN A 205 6.52 1.14 -0.47
C ASN A 205 7.74 1.06 -1.39
N LYS A 206 8.93 0.97 -0.79
CA LYS A 206 10.20 0.83 -1.50
C LYS A 206 10.80 -0.52 -1.15
N THR A 207 11.12 -1.35 -2.14
CA THR A 207 11.66 -2.70 -1.94
C THR A 207 12.86 -2.96 -2.85
N ASP A 208 13.57 -4.06 -2.61
CA ASP A 208 14.46 -4.64 -3.62
C ASP A 208 13.60 -5.11 -4.82
N ARG A 209 14.22 -5.28 -5.98
CA ARG A 209 13.52 -5.84 -7.16
C ARG A 209 13.10 -7.28 -6.95
N VAL A 210 13.79 -8.02 -6.08
CA VAL A 210 13.41 -9.37 -5.64
C VAL A 210 12.78 -9.24 -4.27
N HIS A 211 11.46 -9.28 -4.20
CA HIS A 211 10.72 -9.01 -2.97
C HIS A 211 9.43 -9.84 -2.89
N VAL A 212 8.87 -9.97 -1.69
CA VAL A 212 7.51 -10.53 -1.52
C VAL A 212 6.50 -9.52 -2.03
N LYS A 213 5.61 -9.97 -2.93
CA LYS A 213 4.51 -9.16 -3.43
C LYS A 213 3.68 -8.60 -2.27
N THR A 214 3.24 -7.36 -2.36
CA THR A 214 2.27 -6.79 -1.45
C THR A 214 1.02 -7.67 -1.40
N TRP A 215 0.56 -8.04 -0.19
CA TRP A 215 -0.48 -9.06 0.09
C TRP A 215 -0.22 -10.47 -0.53
N GLY A 216 1.00 -10.75 -0.95
CA GLY A 216 1.37 -12.00 -1.63
C GLY A 216 1.63 -13.18 -0.71
N THR A 217 1.25 -13.13 0.58
CA THR A 217 1.43 -14.22 1.54
C THR A 217 0.09 -14.80 1.99
N ALA A 218 0.05 -16.11 2.21
CA ALA A 218 -1.06 -16.76 2.89
C ALA A 218 -0.53 -17.70 3.98
N VAL A 219 -1.20 -17.70 5.14
CA VAL A 219 -0.85 -18.54 6.28
C VAL A 219 -2.11 -19.21 6.83
N TRP A 220 -2.08 -20.54 6.95
CA TRP A 220 -3.16 -21.30 7.57
C TRP A 220 -2.60 -22.49 8.37
N ALA A 221 -3.41 -23.09 9.23
CA ALA A 221 -2.98 -24.15 10.14
C ALA A 221 -3.81 -25.42 10.01
N ASN A 222 -3.13 -26.58 10.07
CA ASN A 222 -3.72 -27.87 10.41
C ASN A 222 -3.30 -28.27 11.81
N PHE A 223 -4.10 -29.11 12.47
CA PHE A 223 -3.88 -29.51 13.86
C PHE A 223 -3.87 -31.02 14.02
N ASN A 224 -3.16 -31.49 15.04
CA ASN A 224 -3.37 -32.82 15.57
C ASN A 224 -4.71 -32.91 16.35
N ALA A 225 -5.12 -34.10 16.76
CA ALA A 225 -6.45 -34.35 17.33
C ALA A 225 -6.78 -33.57 18.61
N ASP A 226 -5.78 -33.23 19.42
CA ASP A 226 -5.93 -32.53 20.69
C ASP A 226 -5.49 -31.08 20.69
N PHE A 227 -5.20 -30.52 19.48
CA PHE A 227 -4.73 -29.15 19.26
C PHE A 227 -3.42 -28.78 19.99
N SER A 228 -2.68 -29.78 20.48
CA SER A 228 -1.38 -29.54 21.11
C SER A 228 -0.26 -29.20 20.14
N GLN A 229 -0.46 -29.46 18.85
CA GLN A 229 0.47 -29.15 17.76
C GLN A 229 -0.28 -28.58 16.56
N ALA A 230 0.26 -27.51 15.99
CA ALA A 230 -0.17 -26.95 14.72
C ALA A 230 0.92 -27.13 13.65
N THR A 231 0.51 -27.50 12.43
CA THR A 231 1.32 -27.41 11.23
C THR A 231 0.87 -26.17 10.47
N LEU A 232 1.68 -25.11 10.50
CA LEU A 232 1.44 -23.93 9.68
C LEU A 232 1.87 -24.20 8.23
N HIS A 233 1.02 -23.83 7.30
CA HIS A 233 1.32 -23.75 5.88
C HIS A 233 1.53 -22.29 5.54
N ILE A 234 2.62 -21.96 4.85
CA ILE A 234 3.02 -20.60 4.52
C ILE A 234 3.33 -20.54 3.04
N THR A 235 2.60 -19.75 2.28
CA THR A 235 2.95 -19.44 0.91
C THR A 235 3.34 -17.99 0.78
N ALA A 236 4.31 -17.69 -0.10
CA ALA A 236 4.74 -16.33 -0.40
C ALA A 236 5.01 -16.20 -1.89
N GLN A 237 4.31 -15.26 -2.53
CA GLN A 237 4.56 -14.89 -3.92
C GLN A 237 5.72 -13.90 -3.95
N VAL A 238 6.83 -14.28 -4.58
CA VAL A 238 7.98 -13.41 -4.78
C VAL A 238 7.92 -12.79 -6.17
N MET A 239 8.07 -11.48 -6.23
CA MET A 239 8.27 -10.74 -7.46
C MET A 239 9.77 -10.74 -7.79
N ASP A 240 10.11 -11.18 -8.99
CA ASP A 240 11.46 -11.17 -9.53
C ASP A 240 11.37 -10.65 -10.97
N ASN A 241 11.41 -9.34 -11.09
CA ASN A 241 11.32 -8.65 -12.39
C ASN A 241 12.69 -8.51 -13.08
N ILE A 242 13.73 -9.16 -12.52
CA ILE A 242 15.09 -9.11 -13.07
C ILE A 242 15.37 -10.38 -13.85
N ILE A 243 15.69 -10.25 -15.13
CA ILE A 243 16.13 -11.35 -15.97
C ILE A 243 17.65 -11.23 -16.15
N PRO A 244 18.44 -12.32 -15.93
CA PRO A 244 18.03 -13.64 -15.44
C PRO A 244 17.82 -13.63 -13.91
N ALA A 245 16.84 -14.38 -13.46
CA ALA A 245 16.61 -14.61 -12.03
C ALA A 245 17.86 -15.21 -11.38
N LYS A 246 18.36 -14.53 -10.34
CA LYS A 246 19.53 -15.02 -9.58
C LYS A 246 19.21 -16.16 -8.64
N GLY A 247 18.01 -16.67 -8.67
CA GLY A 247 17.49 -17.60 -7.70
C GLY A 247 17.42 -16.97 -6.30
N TYR A 248 16.42 -17.30 -5.57
CA TYR A 248 16.24 -16.86 -4.18
C TYR A 248 15.89 -18.06 -3.30
N THR A 249 16.02 -17.88 -2.00
CA THR A 249 15.50 -18.80 -0.98
C THR A 249 14.64 -18.00 -0.01
N LEU A 250 13.63 -18.66 0.55
CA LEU A 250 12.77 -18.09 1.58
C LEU A 250 13.14 -18.64 2.96
N ARG A 251 13.02 -17.79 3.95
CA ARG A 251 13.09 -18.19 5.34
C ARG A 251 11.89 -17.56 6.08
N HIS A 252 11.06 -18.43 6.66
CA HIS A 252 9.92 -18.02 7.46
C HIS A 252 10.26 -18.17 8.94
N THR A 253 10.00 -17.14 9.71
CA THR A 253 10.16 -17.14 11.18
C THR A 253 8.85 -16.72 11.81
N LEU A 254 8.28 -17.58 12.65
CA LEU A 254 7.11 -17.25 13.46
C LEU A 254 7.56 -16.45 14.67
N LEU A 255 6.99 -15.28 14.87
CA LEU A 255 7.21 -14.41 16.01
C LEU A 255 5.94 -14.39 16.88
N ASP A 256 6.12 -14.40 18.21
CA ASP A 256 5.03 -14.19 19.17
C ASP A 256 4.57 -12.71 19.21
N ALA A 257 3.60 -12.40 20.06
CA ALA A 257 3.07 -11.04 20.21
C ALA A 257 4.12 -10.01 20.69
N GLU A 258 5.19 -10.48 21.35
CA GLU A 258 6.31 -9.67 21.81
C GLU A 258 7.46 -9.60 20.78
N GLY A 259 7.29 -10.21 19.60
CA GLY A 259 8.28 -10.21 18.53
C GLY A 259 9.42 -11.23 18.75
N ARG A 260 9.28 -12.17 19.66
CA ARG A 260 10.30 -13.21 19.93
C ARG A 260 10.12 -14.40 18.97
N PRO A 261 11.20 -14.97 18.43
CA PRO A 261 11.12 -16.14 17.56
C PRO A 261 10.58 -17.37 18.29
N VAL A 262 9.55 -17.99 17.74
CA VAL A 262 8.92 -19.23 18.23
C VAL A 262 9.41 -20.43 17.42
N ALA A 263 9.42 -20.32 16.10
CA ALA A 263 9.85 -21.37 15.17
C ALA A 263 10.38 -20.76 13.87
N SER A 264 11.15 -21.52 13.09
CA SER A 264 11.65 -21.08 11.79
C SER A 264 11.75 -22.26 10.81
N THR A 265 11.55 -21.96 9.51
CA THR A 265 11.65 -22.96 8.43
C THR A 265 12.14 -22.30 7.14
N GLN A 266 12.67 -23.11 6.22
CA GLN A 266 12.97 -22.71 4.82
C GLN A 266 12.04 -23.43 3.82
N THR A 267 11.02 -24.10 4.33
CA THR A 267 9.98 -24.78 3.54
C THR A 267 8.63 -24.12 3.75
N GLU A 268 7.64 -24.51 2.99
CA GLU A 268 6.27 -24.00 3.09
C GLU A 268 5.51 -24.50 4.33
N THR A 269 6.14 -25.32 5.20
CA THR A 269 5.51 -25.85 6.42
C THR A 269 6.36 -25.62 7.65
N MET A 270 5.71 -25.36 8.78
CA MET A 270 6.32 -25.12 10.06
C MET A 270 5.52 -25.79 11.19
N GLN A 271 6.20 -26.55 12.06
CA GLN A 271 5.58 -27.13 13.24
C GLN A 271 5.63 -26.14 14.41
N VAL A 272 4.51 -26.00 15.10
CA VAL A 272 4.36 -25.16 16.29
C VAL A 272 3.77 -25.99 17.42
N GLU A 273 4.57 -26.18 18.47
CA GLU A 273 4.16 -26.90 19.66
C GLU A 273 3.36 -25.98 20.59
N LYS A 274 2.25 -26.48 21.10
CA LYS A 274 1.37 -25.77 22.04
C LYS A 274 1.07 -24.34 21.60
N PRO A 275 0.51 -24.16 20.38
CA PRO A 275 0.23 -22.82 19.88
C PRO A 275 -0.78 -22.11 20.79
N HIS A 276 -0.60 -20.80 20.99
CA HIS A 276 -1.63 -19.95 21.56
C HIS A 276 -2.71 -19.73 20.49
N LEU A 277 -3.87 -20.35 20.67
CA LEU A 277 -4.93 -20.31 19.66
C LEU A 277 -5.68 -18.98 19.69
N TRP A 278 -5.98 -18.45 18.53
CA TRP A 278 -6.84 -17.29 18.38
C TRP A 278 -8.31 -17.68 18.60
N SER A 279 -9.01 -16.85 19.33
CA SER A 279 -10.48 -16.91 19.46
C SER A 279 -11.07 -15.50 19.53
N THR A 280 -12.40 -15.38 19.47
CA THR A 280 -13.10 -14.09 19.63
C THR A 280 -12.98 -13.51 21.05
N THR A 281 -12.69 -14.32 22.05
CA THR A 281 -12.47 -13.91 23.45
C THR A 281 -11.00 -13.77 23.80
N ASP A 282 -10.11 -14.39 23.02
CA ASP A 282 -8.66 -14.31 23.16
C ASP A 282 -8.03 -14.18 21.75
N PRO A 283 -8.00 -12.98 21.18
CA PRO A 283 -7.59 -12.74 19.79
C PRO A 283 -6.06 -12.65 19.65
N TYR A 284 -5.35 -13.68 20.12
CA TYR A 284 -3.90 -13.71 20.08
C TYR A 284 -3.36 -13.77 18.65
N LEU A 285 -2.39 -12.91 18.34
CA LEU A 285 -1.81 -12.79 17.02
C LEU A 285 -0.31 -13.06 17.03
N TYR A 286 0.11 -13.85 16.07
CA TYR A 286 1.51 -14.05 15.69
C TYR A 286 1.87 -13.18 14.48
N GLN A 287 3.17 -13.06 14.22
CA GLN A 287 3.69 -12.54 12.95
C GLN A 287 4.55 -13.59 12.27
N VAL A 288 4.28 -13.86 11.01
CA VAL A 288 5.20 -14.61 10.14
C VAL A 288 6.10 -13.62 9.44
N LYS A 289 7.38 -13.62 9.81
CA LYS A 289 8.43 -12.87 9.12
C LYS A 289 8.97 -13.73 7.98
N THR A 290 8.78 -13.29 6.74
CA THR A 290 9.31 -13.91 5.53
C THR A 290 10.49 -13.11 5.02
N ASP A 291 11.69 -13.65 5.13
CA ASP A 291 12.91 -13.11 4.55
C ASP A 291 13.13 -13.71 3.17
N VAL A 292 13.39 -12.86 2.18
CA VAL A 292 13.87 -13.25 0.84
C VAL A 292 15.39 -13.13 0.82
N LEU A 293 16.09 -14.22 0.50
CA LEU A 293 17.54 -14.27 0.46
C LEU A 293 18.04 -14.48 -0.97
N VAL A 294 18.94 -13.61 -1.42
CA VAL A 294 19.65 -13.73 -2.71
C VAL A 294 21.15 -13.84 -2.42
N GLY A 295 21.77 -14.96 -2.84
CA GLY A 295 23.18 -15.21 -2.54
C GLY A 295 23.48 -15.25 -1.03
N GLY A 296 22.52 -15.69 -0.21
CA GLY A 296 22.63 -15.80 1.26
C GLY A 296 22.44 -14.48 2.02
N LYS A 297 22.19 -13.35 1.32
CA LYS A 297 21.89 -12.04 1.93
C LYS A 297 20.39 -11.80 1.90
N VAL A 298 19.83 -11.29 2.99
CA VAL A 298 18.42 -10.85 3.04
C VAL A 298 18.29 -9.58 2.21
N VAL A 299 17.42 -9.62 1.19
CA VAL A 299 17.13 -8.48 0.29
C VAL A 299 15.76 -7.90 0.56
N ASP A 300 14.83 -8.69 1.11
CA ASP A 300 13.51 -8.22 1.53
C ASP A 300 13.04 -8.95 2.78
N THR A 301 12.24 -8.29 3.60
CA THR A 301 11.57 -8.86 4.76
C THR A 301 10.11 -8.42 4.75
N TYR A 302 9.19 -9.39 4.73
CA TYR A 302 7.75 -9.15 4.75
C TYR A 302 7.14 -9.72 6.04
N LEU A 303 6.28 -8.93 6.69
CA LEU A 303 5.59 -9.33 7.92
C LEU A 303 4.12 -9.61 7.62
N THR A 304 3.65 -10.79 8.02
CA THR A 304 2.26 -11.23 7.87
C THR A 304 1.69 -11.51 9.24
N THR A 305 0.70 -10.72 9.67
CA THR A 305 -0.02 -10.99 10.92
C THR A 305 -1.01 -12.13 10.73
N THR A 306 -1.02 -13.11 11.66
CA THR A 306 -1.90 -14.28 11.60
C THR A 306 -2.35 -14.72 12.97
N GLY A 307 -3.58 -15.22 13.07
CA GLY A 307 -4.07 -15.96 14.25
C GLY A 307 -4.08 -17.46 13.94
N ILE A 308 -3.44 -18.27 14.79
CA ILE A 308 -3.49 -19.73 14.65
C ILE A 308 -4.84 -20.19 15.18
N ARG A 309 -5.73 -20.61 14.28
CA ARG A 309 -7.12 -20.95 14.60
C ARG A 309 -7.62 -22.15 13.80
N HIS A 310 -8.57 -22.86 14.38
CA HIS A 310 -9.34 -23.88 13.71
C HIS A 310 -10.74 -23.36 13.39
N ILE A 311 -11.21 -23.63 12.18
CA ILE A 311 -12.57 -23.32 11.75
C ILE A 311 -13.18 -24.61 11.22
N ALA A 312 -14.40 -24.92 11.67
CA ALA A 312 -15.15 -26.08 11.17
C ALA A 312 -16.60 -25.69 10.88
N PHE A 313 -17.18 -26.36 9.88
CA PHE A 313 -18.60 -26.28 9.59
C PHE A 313 -19.23 -27.64 9.90
N ASP A 314 -20.19 -27.67 10.78
CA ASP A 314 -20.92 -28.86 11.16
C ASP A 314 -22.39 -28.70 10.79
N LYS A 315 -22.98 -29.73 10.16
CA LYS A 315 -24.34 -29.67 9.65
C LYS A 315 -25.40 -29.44 10.72
N ASP A 316 -25.13 -29.87 11.97
CA ASP A 316 -26.06 -29.77 13.10
C ASP A 316 -25.70 -28.64 14.08
N ARG A 317 -24.41 -28.28 14.19
CA ARG A 317 -23.90 -27.27 15.13
C ARG A 317 -23.55 -25.93 14.46
N GLY A 318 -23.49 -25.91 13.12
CA GLY A 318 -23.19 -24.69 12.37
C GLY A 318 -21.70 -24.40 12.24
N PHE A 319 -21.36 -23.11 12.38
CA PHE A 319 -19.97 -22.61 12.32
C PHE A 319 -19.31 -22.72 13.68
N LEU A 320 -18.14 -23.36 13.73
CA LEU A 320 -17.37 -23.64 14.94
C LEU A 320 -15.95 -23.11 14.82
#